data_0b431f6acd9348b274921ea37506c491
#
_entry.id   0b431f6acd9348b274921ea37506c491
#
_cell.length_a   1.000
_cell.length_b   1.000
_cell.length_c   1.000
_cell.angle_alpha   90.00
_cell.angle_beta   90.00
_cell.angle_gamma   90.00
#
_symmetry.space_group_name_H-M   'P 1'
#
loop_
_entity.id
_entity.type
_entity.pdbx_description
1 polymer ?
#
loop_
_entity_poly.entity_id
_entity_poly.type
_entity_poly.pdbx_seq_one_letter_code
_entity_poly.pdbx_strand_id
1 'polypeptide(L)'
;MLREKEQVEQELRHLELIVGEHREREAILKNTLLTAQKVAEDIRDMARKEAETIVKQADMQGDRLLDLAQTRAHDVERGILELRGHRTALRTDVRAIVTRLTHLLDLQEEAEVEDNLRFLKRREEASGQ
;
A
#
# COMPACT_ATOMS: atom_id res chain seq x y z
N MET A 1 -70.90 57.15 27.81
CA MET A 1 -70.27 56.28 28.86
C MET A 1 -70.40 54.79 28.51
N LEU A 2 -71.54 54.28 28.22
CA LEU A 2 -71.66 52.86 27.80
C LEU A 2 -70.94 52.47 26.54
N ARG A 3 -70.88 53.34 25.52
CA ARG A 3 -70.17 53.10 24.28
C ARG A 3 -68.65 53.05 24.44
N GLU A 4 -68.09 53.88 25.26
CA GLU A 4 -66.64 53.92 25.57
C GLU A 4 -66.22 52.65 26.28
N LYS A 5 -67.04 52.14 27.23
CA LYS A 5 -66.79 50.89 27.94
C LYS A 5 -66.86 49.69 27.04
N GLU A 6 -67.77 49.66 26.06
CA GLU A 6 -67.89 48.61 25.06
C GLU A 6 -66.72 48.63 24.11
N GLN A 7 -66.23 49.81 23.69
CA GLN A 7 -65.06 49.94 22.84
C GLN A 7 -63.80 49.43 23.52
N VAL A 8 -63.61 49.80 24.79
CA VAL A 8 -62.48 49.32 25.62
C VAL A 8 -62.52 47.80 25.79
N GLU A 9 -63.67 47.24 26.03
CA GLU A 9 -63.85 45.79 26.14
C GLU A 9 -63.54 45.08 24.82
N GLN A 10 -63.92 45.61 23.69
CA GLN A 10 -63.62 45.09 22.36
C GLN A 10 -62.14 45.17 22.08
N GLU A 11 -61.48 46.26 22.36
CA GLU A 11 -60.04 46.41 22.21
C GLU A 11 -59.28 45.46 23.11
N LEU A 12 -59.74 45.28 24.35
CA LEU A 12 -59.15 44.31 25.29
C LEU A 12 -59.21 42.90 24.74
N ARG A 13 -60.38 42.45 24.23
CA ARG A 13 -60.52 41.13 23.61
C ARG A 13 -59.66 40.97 22.38
N HIS A 14 -59.54 41.99 21.56
CA HIS A 14 -58.68 41.99 20.38
C HIS A 14 -57.23 41.85 20.78
N LEU A 15 -56.77 42.60 21.77
CA LEU A 15 -55.41 42.48 22.31
C LEU A 15 -55.14 41.12 22.95
N GLU A 16 -56.10 40.53 23.65
CA GLU A 16 -55.98 39.20 24.24
C GLU A 16 -55.81 38.14 23.12
N LEU A 17 -56.55 38.24 22.01
CA LEU A 17 -56.39 37.36 20.86
C LEU A 17 -55.00 37.51 20.24
N ILE A 18 -54.52 38.72 20.03
CA ILE A 18 -53.17 39.01 19.50
C ILE A 18 -52.09 38.42 20.42
N VAL A 19 -52.20 38.64 21.72
CA VAL A 19 -51.27 38.10 22.71
C VAL A 19 -51.31 36.56 22.70
N GLY A 20 -52.47 35.94 22.59
CA GLY A 20 -52.62 34.49 22.47
C GLY A 20 -51.92 33.95 21.20
N GLU A 21 -52.13 34.59 20.06
CA GLU A 21 -51.45 34.21 18.83
C GLU A 21 -49.91 34.36 18.92
N HIS A 22 -49.44 35.44 19.52
CA HIS A 22 -48.02 35.65 19.75
C HIS A 22 -47.41 34.60 20.66
N ARG A 23 -48.10 34.21 21.71
CA ARG A 23 -47.65 33.14 22.63
C ARG A 23 -47.57 31.78 21.93
N GLU A 24 -48.55 31.46 21.07
CA GLU A 24 -48.52 30.22 20.26
C GLU A 24 -47.37 30.22 19.29
N ARG A 25 -47.14 31.32 18.60
CA ARG A 25 -45.99 31.45 17.68
C ARG A 25 -44.65 31.36 18.41
N GLU A 26 -44.55 31.99 19.58
CA GLU A 26 -43.36 31.90 20.44
C GLU A 26 -43.10 30.47 20.88
N ALA A 27 -44.14 29.72 21.31
CA ALA A 27 -44.01 28.33 21.67
C ALA A 27 -43.60 27.45 20.50
N ILE A 28 -44.15 27.67 19.32
CA ILE A 28 -43.78 26.96 18.08
C ILE A 28 -42.31 27.26 17.71
N LEU A 29 -41.91 28.53 17.75
CA LEU A 29 -40.53 28.93 17.48
C LEU A 29 -39.55 28.31 18.47
N LYS A 30 -39.88 28.31 19.77
CA LYS A 30 -39.07 27.70 20.80
C LYS A 30 -38.90 26.18 20.56
N ASN A 31 -39.98 25.49 20.26
CA ASN A 31 -39.96 24.07 19.96
C ASN A 31 -39.15 23.76 18.68
N THR A 32 -39.33 24.60 17.67
CA THR A 32 -38.55 24.47 16.40
C THR A 32 -37.08 24.67 16.64
N LEU A 33 -36.68 25.69 17.44
CA LEU A 33 -35.27 25.92 17.80
C LEU A 33 -34.68 24.77 18.60
N LEU A 34 -35.42 24.22 19.58
CA LEU A 34 -34.98 23.07 20.36
C LEU A 34 -34.80 21.84 19.49
N THR A 35 -35.74 21.59 18.59
CA THR A 35 -35.64 20.48 17.63
C THR A 35 -34.45 20.70 16.67
N ALA A 36 -34.28 21.90 16.18
CA ALA A 36 -33.13 22.22 15.30
C ALA A 36 -31.79 22.05 16.03
N GLN A 37 -31.69 22.46 17.29
CA GLN A 37 -30.48 22.25 18.09
C GLN A 37 -30.20 20.76 18.28
N LYS A 38 -31.24 19.98 18.62
CA LYS A 38 -31.08 18.52 18.77
C LYS A 38 -30.62 17.86 17.48
N VAL A 39 -31.24 18.20 16.35
CA VAL A 39 -30.85 17.69 15.05
C VAL A 39 -29.41 18.09 14.71
N ALA A 40 -29.00 19.32 15.01
CA ALA A 40 -27.63 19.77 14.81
C ALA A 40 -26.63 18.99 15.66
N GLU A 41 -26.96 18.68 16.91
CA GLU A 41 -26.13 17.83 17.78
C GLU A 41 -26.03 16.40 17.24
N ASP A 42 -27.14 15.81 16.84
CA ASP A 42 -27.19 14.47 16.25
C ASP A 42 -26.34 14.40 14.96
N ILE A 43 -26.43 15.41 14.11
CA ILE A 43 -25.60 15.51 12.90
C ILE A 43 -24.12 15.60 13.24
N ARG A 44 -23.75 16.40 14.23
CA ARG A 44 -22.35 16.52 14.67
C ARG A 44 -21.82 15.21 15.22
N ASP A 45 -22.62 14.50 16.00
CA ASP A 45 -22.22 13.22 16.58
C ASP A 45 -22.09 12.14 15.51
N MET A 46 -23.01 12.11 14.54
CA MET A 46 -22.90 11.21 13.38
C MET A 46 -21.64 11.53 12.55
N ALA A 47 -21.39 12.81 12.29
CA ALA A 47 -20.20 13.25 11.54
C ALA A 47 -18.89 12.86 12.25
N ARG A 48 -18.84 12.99 13.59
CA ARG A 48 -17.68 12.55 14.37
C ARG A 48 -17.45 11.05 14.28
N LYS A 49 -18.51 10.26 14.43
CA LYS A 49 -18.44 8.80 14.31
C LYS A 49 -18.00 8.36 12.91
N GLU A 50 -18.53 9.03 11.89
CA GLU A 50 -18.12 8.77 10.52
C GLU A 50 -16.65 9.11 10.28
N ALA A 51 -16.19 10.27 10.78
CA ALA A 51 -14.80 10.68 10.71
C ALA A 51 -13.87 9.67 11.43
N GLU A 52 -14.24 9.22 12.62
CA GLU A 52 -13.49 8.18 13.35
C GLU A 52 -13.42 6.87 12.57
N THR A 53 -14.51 6.48 11.94
CA THR A 53 -14.56 5.28 11.11
C THR A 53 -13.64 5.41 9.89
N ILE A 54 -13.67 6.57 9.22
CA ILE A 54 -12.79 6.86 8.08
C ILE A 54 -11.32 6.79 8.49
N VAL A 55 -10.97 7.41 9.62
CA VAL A 55 -9.58 7.38 10.14
C VAL A 55 -9.15 5.94 10.45
N LYS A 56 -9.99 5.16 11.15
CA LYS A 56 -9.68 3.75 11.43
C LYS A 56 -9.51 2.91 10.17
N GLN A 57 -10.36 3.12 9.18
CA GLN A 57 -10.22 2.42 7.89
C GLN A 57 -8.93 2.81 7.17
N ALA A 58 -8.57 4.10 7.19
CA ALA A 58 -7.33 4.58 6.61
C ALA A 58 -6.11 3.98 7.31
N ASP A 59 -6.11 3.92 8.64
CA ASP A 59 -5.05 3.30 9.44
C ASP A 59 -4.90 1.81 9.10
N MET A 60 -6.00 1.07 9.06
CA MET A 60 -5.97 -0.34 8.68
C MET A 60 -5.47 -0.57 7.24
N GLN A 61 -5.83 0.31 6.31
CA GLN A 61 -5.32 0.25 4.94
C GLN A 61 -3.84 0.57 4.89
N GLY A 62 -3.39 1.55 5.67
CA GLY A 62 -1.98 1.89 5.82
C GLY A 62 -1.16 0.72 6.35
N ASP A 63 -1.63 0.07 7.41
CA ASP A 63 -0.97 -1.10 7.99
C ASP A 63 -0.87 -2.26 6.98
N ARG A 64 -1.95 -2.54 6.24
CA ARG A 64 -1.93 -3.56 5.18
C ARG A 64 -0.95 -3.23 4.06
N LEU A 65 -0.85 -1.95 3.69
CA LEU A 65 0.12 -1.50 2.70
C LEU A 65 1.55 -1.66 3.18
N LEU A 66 1.82 -1.35 4.44
CA LEU A 66 3.13 -1.55 5.06
C LEU A 66 3.51 -3.02 5.10
N ASP A 67 2.60 -3.88 5.57
CA ASP A 67 2.81 -5.33 5.60
C ASP A 67 3.10 -5.90 4.20
N LEU A 68 2.32 -5.47 3.21
CA LEU A 68 2.52 -5.88 1.83
C LEU A 68 3.87 -5.40 1.28
N ALA A 69 4.26 -4.16 1.59
CA ALA A 69 5.54 -3.59 1.16
C ALA A 69 6.71 -4.35 1.81
N GLN A 70 6.62 -4.68 3.10
CA GLN A 70 7.61 -5.49 3.80
C GLN A 70 7.74 -6.89 3.19
N THR A 71 6.62 -7.56 2.93
CA THR A 71 6.61 -8.87 2.29
C THR A 71 7.28 -8.82 0.92
N ARG A 72 6.97 -7.83 0.11
CA ARG A 72 7.60 -7.65 -1.21
C ARG A 72 9.08 -7.35 -1.09
N ALA A 73 9.49 -6.54 -0.11
CA ALA A 73 10.91 -6.28 0.13
C ALA A 73 11.67 -7.56 0.49
N HIS A 74 11.12 -8.39 1.37
CA HIS A 74 11.71 -9.69 1.72
C HIS A 74 11.76 -10.66 0.52
N ASP A 75 10.73 -10.68 -0.32
CA ASP A 75 10.73 -11.50 -1.52
C ASP A 75 11.80 -11.05 -2.52
N VAL A 76 11.99 -9.73 -2.68
CA VAL A 76 13.05 -9.18 -3.51
C VAL A 76 14.43 -9.51 -2.94
N GLU A 77 14.63 -9.36 -1.63
CA GLU A 77 15.89 -9.73 -0.97
C GLU A 77 16.21 -11.21 -1.17
N ARG A 78 15.22 -12.07 -1.00
CA ARG A 78 15.35 -13.52 -1.25
C ARG A 78 15.72 -13.79 -2.71
N GLY A 79 15.03 -13.16 -3.64
CA GLY A 79 15.34 -13.26 -5.08
C GLY A 79 16.76 -12.81 -5.40
N ILE A 80 17.26 -11.75 -4.80
CA ILE A 80 18.63 -11.29 -4.94
C ILE A 80 19.62 -12.35 -4.43
N LEU A 81 19.36 -12.94 -3.28
CA LEU A 81 20.21 -14.01 -2.72
C LEU A 81 20.23 -15.25 -3.63
N GLU A 82 19.09 -15.65 -4.16
CA GLU A 82 18.98 -16.76 -5.11
C GLU A 82 19.76 -16.47 -6.40
N LEU A 83 19.61 -15.27 -6.96
CA LEU A 83 20.36 -14.87 -8.16
C LEU A 83 21.87 -14.81 -7.93
N ARG A 84 22.31 -14.36 -6.75
CA ARG A 84 23.72 -14.40 -6.36
C ARG A 84 24.24 -15.82 -6.26
N GLY A 85 23.42 -16.74 -5.70
CA GLY A 85 23.73 -18.15 -5.64
C GLY A 85 23.87 -18.76 -7.05
N HIS A 86 22.92 -18.51 -7.91
CA HIS A 86 22.97 -18.94 -9.32
C HIS A 86 24.19 -18.39 -10.05
N ARG A 87 24.51 -17.11 -9.85
CA ARG A 87 25.71 -16.49 -10.43
C ARG A 87 26.98 -17.19 -9.97
N THR A 88 27.09 -17.50 -8.68
CA THR A 88 28.26 -18.21 -8.13
C THR A 88 28.37 -19.62 -8.68
N ALA A 89 27.25 -20.36 -8.74
CA ALA A 89 27.21 -21.69 -9.32
C ALA A 89 27.62 -21.69 -10.79
N LEU A 90 27.06 -20.77 -11.58
CA LEU A 90 27.38 -20.61 -12.99
C LEU A 90 28.88 -20.28 -13.21
N ARG A 91 29.42 -19.40 -12.39
CA ARG A 91 30.86 -19.05 -12.41
C ARG A 91 31.75 -20.26 -12.11
N THR A 92 31.33 -21.10 -11.15
CA THR A 92 32.04 -22.35 -10.82
C THR A 92 31.97 -23.33 -11.99
N ASP A 93 30.83 -23.50 -12.62
CA ASP A 93 30.61 -24.38 -13.76
C ASP A 93 31.47 -23.94 -14.96
N VAL A 94 31.48 -22.61 -15.25
CA VAL A 94 32.31 -22.06 -16.32
C VAL A 94 33.81 -22.30 -16.06
N ARG A 95 34.28 -22.11 -14.83
CA ARG A 95 35.65 -22.42 -14.41
C ARG A 95 36.00 -23.89 -14.60
N ALA A 96 35.09 -24.79 -14.22
CA ALA A 96 35.26 -26.22 -14.40
C ALA A 96 35.40 -26.59 -15.90
N ILE A 97 34.56 -26.00 -16.75
CA ILE A 97 34.61 -26.19 -18.20
C ILE A 97 35.96 -25.67 -18.76
N VAL A 98 36.38 -24.47 -18.37
CA VAL A 98 37.66 -23.89 -18.78
C VAL A 98 38.81 -24.78 -18.33
N THR A 99 38.83 -25.29 -17.13
CA THR A 99 39.85 -26.20 -16.59
C THR A 99 39.89 -27.50 -17.39
N ARG A 100 38.76 -28.11 -17.73
CA ARG A 100 38.69 -29.31 -18.55
C ARG A 100 39.21 -29.09 -19.95
N LEU A 101 38.83 -27.97 -20.58
CA LEU A 101 39.32 -27.61 -21.92
C LEU A 101 40.82 -27.37 -21.92
N THR A 102 41.36 -26.68 -20.92
CA THR A 102 42.77 -26.45 -20.75
C THR A 102 43.54 -27.79 -20.59
N HIS A 103 42.99 -28.68 -19.76
CA HIS A 103 43.59 -30.01 -19.55
C HIS A 103 43.58 -30.86 -20.84
N LEU A 104 42.49 -30.83 -21.59
CA LEU A 104 42.41 -31.53 -22.90
C LEU A 104 43.40 -30.97 -23.91
N LEU A 105 43.60 -29.66 -23.96
CA LEU A 105 44.60 -29.02 -24.80
C LEU A 105 46.03 -29.43 -24.42
N ASP A 106 46.32 -29.46 -23.10
CA ASP A 106 47.65 -29.91 -22.61
C ASP A 106 47.91 -31.37 -22.95
N LEU A 107 46.93 -32.27 -22.81
CA LEU A 107 47.03 -33.67 -23.22
C LEU A 107 47.24 -33.80 -24.73
N GLN A 108 46.59 -33.00 -25.55
CA GLN A 108 46.78 -33.01 -26.98
C GLN A 108 48.17 -32.55 -27.39
N GLU A 109 48.68 -31.48 -26.77
CA GLU A 109 50.07 -31.00 -26.99
C GLU A 109 51.08 -32.07 -26.56
N GLU A 110 50.91 -32.72 -25.42
CA GLU A 110 51.77 -33.82 -24.97
C GLU A 110 51.74 -35.01 -25.98
N ALA A 111 50.57 -35.37 -26.50
CA ALA A 111 50.41 -36.41 -27.49
C ALA A 111 51.13 -36.03 -28.82
N GLU A 112 51.01 -34.81 -29.26
CA GLU A 112 51.72 -34.31 -30.45
C GLU A 112 53.24 -34.30 -30.26
N VAL A 113 53.71 -33.90 -29.07
CA VAL A 113 55.15 -33.96 -28.77
C VAL A 113 55.66 -35.39 -28.74
N GLU A 114 54.92 -36.34 -28.12
CA GLU A 114 55.27 -37.76 -28.13
C GLU A 114 55.31 -38.31 -29.56
N ASP A 115 54.33 -38.01 -30.37
CA ASP A 115 54.31 -38.49 -31.76
C ASP A 115 55.44 -37.94 -32.56
N ASN A 116 55.85 -36.68 -32.40
CA ASN A 116 56.97 -36.07 -33.01
C ASN A 116 58.28 -36.70 -32.54
N LEU A 117 58.44 -37.01 -31.28
CA LEU A 117 59.59 -37.71 -30.71
C LEU A 117 59.71 -39.13 -31.23
N ARG A 118 58.65 -39.88 -31.36
CA ARG A 118 58.60 -41.22 -31.97
C ARG A 118 58.95 -41.15 -33.42
N PHE A 119 58.51 -40.20 -34.15
CA PHE A 119 58.83 -39.98 -35.55
C PHE A 119 60.37 -39.67 -35.73
N LEU A 120 60.90 -38.84 -34.88
CA LEU A 120 62.37 -38.54 -34.87
C LEU A 120 63.21 -39.74 -34.53
N LYS A 121 62.79 -40.57 -33.53
CA LYS A 121 63.47 -41.84 -33.18
C LYS A 121 63.49 -42.83 -34.35
N ARG A 122 62.35 -43.00 -35.03
CA ARG A 122 62.26 -43.87 -36.22
C ARG A 122 63.17 -43.41 -37.34
N ARG A 123 63.27 -42.10 -37.50
CA ARG A 123 64.13 -41.49 -38.50
C ARG A 123 65.62 -41.69 -38.19
N GLU A 124 66.02 -41.56 -36.95
CA GLU A 124 67.35 -41.86 -36.45
C GLU A 124 67.72 -43.35 -36.62
N GLU A 125 66.80 -44.24 -36.23
CA GLU A 125 67.00 -45.70 -36.49
C GLU A 125 67.10 -46.05 -37.93
N ALA A 126 66.35 -45.44 -38.82
CA ALA A 126 66.40 -45.63 -40.23
C ALA A 126 67.70 -45.07 -40.84
N SER A 127 68.29 -44.01 -40.30
CA SER A 127 69.54 -43.40 -40.78
C SER A 127 70.77 -44.08 -40.21
N GLY A 128 70.65 -44.88 -39.17
CA GLY A 128 71.74 -45.64 -38.55
C GLY A 128 72.01 -46.99 -39.20
N GLN A 129 71.23 -47.35 -40.22
CA GLN A 129 71.41 -48.52 -41.04
C GLN A 129 72.06 -48.10 -42.35
#